data_79182c35c6a721fde8d650fae25da2a5
#
_entry.id   79182c35c6a721fde8d650fae25da2a5
#
_cell.length_a   1.000
_cell.length_b   1.000
_cell.length_c   1.000
_cell.angle_alpha   90.00
_cell.angle_beta   90.00
_cell.angle_gamma   90.00
#
_symmetry.space_group_name_H-M   'P 1'
#
loop_
_entity.id
_entity.type
_entity.pdbx_description
1 polymer ?
#
loop_
_entity_poly.entity_id
_entity_poly.type
_entity_poly.pdbx_seq_one_letter_code
_entity_poly.pdbx_strand_id
1 'polypeptide(L)'
;MPFDLVVNGTAHRVDADPQTPLLWVIRDHLGLTGTKFSCGIGQCGACTVHVDGRAIRSCSVPASTAVGKPILTIEGVSPDGSHPIQMAWKEFDAPQCGYCQSGMIMAVSALLADKPQATDVEVDKTITNICRCGTFARVRRAIHALARTE
;
A
#
# COMPACT_ATOMS: atom_id res chain seq x y z
N MET A 1 -14.05 0.80 -22.41
CA MET A 1 -14.63 2.16 -22.31
C MET A 1 -13.77 2.98 -21.37
N PRO A 2 -13.32 4.15 -21.78
CA PRO A 2 -12.47 4.97 -20.93
C PRO A 2 -13.19 5.45 -19.68
N PHE A 3 -12.48 5.49 -18.56
CA PHE A 3 -12.93 6.00 -17.27
C PHE A 3 -11.84 6.82 -16.61
N ASP A 4 -12.20 7.62 -15.63
CA ASP A 4 -11.26 8.51 -14.97
C ASP A 4 -10.96 8.01 -13.55
N LEU A 5 -9.67 8.04 -13.20
CA LEU A 5 -9.17 7.75 -11.85
C LEU A 5 -8.36 8.92 -11.33
N VAL A 6 -8.45 9.19 -10.03
CA VAL A 6 -7.60 10.15 -9.35
C VAL A 6 -6.54 9.37 -8.56
N VAL A 7 -5.30 9.42 -9.02
CA VAL A 7 -4.19 8.68 -8.43
C VAL A 7 -3.11 9.65 -7.99
N ASN A 8 -2.76 9.61 -6.72
CA ASN A 8 -1.76 10.50 -6.11
C ASN A 8 -2.05 11.99 -6.40
N GLY A 9 -3.32 12.38 -6.33
CA GLY A 9 -3.76 13.74 -6.55
C GLY A 9 -3.89 14.17 -8.01
N THR A 10 -3.60 13.30 -8.97
CA THR A 10 -3.66 13.59 -10.41
C THR A 10 -4.77 12.79 -11.07
N ALA A 11 -5.58 13.44 -11.90
CA ALA A 11 -6.62 12.78 -12.69
C ALA A 11 -5.98 12.11 -13.92
N HIS A 12 -6.34 10.84 -14.13
CA HIS A 12 -5.88 10.04 -15.27
C HIS A 12 -7.07 9.47 -16.01
N ARG A 13 -7.09 9.67 -17.32
CA ARG A 13 -8.03 9.00 -18.20
C ARG A 13 -7.45 7.64 -18.61
N VAL A 14 -8.16 6.57 -18.30
CA VAL A 14 -7.73 5.20 -18.54
C VAL A 14 -8.62 4.58 -19.60
N ASP A 15 -8.01 4.04 -20.66
CA ASP A 15 -8.71 3.24 -21.66
C ASP A 15 -8.43 1.76 -21.42
N ALA A 16 -9.26 1.15 -20.61
CA ALA A 16 -9.17 -0.26 -20.22
C ALA A 16 -10.58 -0.79 -19.95
N ASP A 17 -10.70 -2.10 -19.87
CA ASP A 17 -11.94 -2.72 -19.37
C ASP A 17 -12.11 -2.32 -17.89
N PRO A 18 -13.25 -1.76 -17.48
CA PRO A 18 -13.52 -1.41 -16.08
C PRO A 18 -13.39 -2.59 -15.10
N GLN A 19 -13.48 -3.82 -15.58
CA GLN A 19 -13.28 -5.03 -14.77
C GLN A 19 -11.80 -5.43 -14.62
N THR A 20 -10.89 -4.77 -15.34
CA THR A 20 -9.45 -4.98 -15.15
C THR A 20 -9.09 -4.75 -13.68
N PRO A 21 -8.34 -5.67 -13.04
CA PRO A 21 -7.90 -5.44 -11.65
C PRO A 21 -7.14 -4.12 -11.52
N LEU A 22 -7.45 -3.37 -10.47
CA LEU A 22 -6.88 -2.05 -10.23
C LEU A 22 -5.35 -2.06 -10.27
N LEU A 23 -4.72 -3.13 -9.80
CA LEU A 23 -3.26 -3.31 -9.84
C LEU A 23 -2.69 -3.13 -11.25
N TRP A 24 -3.31 -3.75 -12.25
CA TRP A 24 -2.81 -3.71 -13.63
C TRP A 24 -3.04 -2.34 -14.28
N VAL A 25 -4.13 -1.67 -13.91
CA VAL A 25 -4.34 -0.29 -14.34
C VAL A 25 -3.23 0.61 -13.79
N ILE A 26 -2.91 0.49 -12.52
CA ILE A 26 -1.85 1.26 -11.86
C ILE A 26 -0.49 0.98 -12.51
N ARG A 27 -0.15 -0.30 -12.73
CA ARG A 27 1.17 -0.68 -13.25
C ARG A 27 1.32 -0.48 -14.76
N ASP A 28 0.34 -0.96 -15.52
CA ASP A 28 0.49 -1.09 -16.98
C ASP A 28 -0.05 0.12 -17.73
N HIS A 29 -1.12 0.74 -17.26
CA HIS A 29 -1.70 1.93 -17.89
C HIS A 29 -1.09 3.23 -17.35
N LEU A 30 -0.81 3.31 -16.05
CA LEU A 30 -0.25 4.52 -15.43
C LEU A 30 1.28 4.47 -15.25
N GLY A 31 1.90 3.31 -15.43
CA GLY A 31 3.34 3.15 -15.29
C GLY A 31 3.87 3.25 -13.85
N LEU A 32 2.99 3.17 -12.85
CA LEU A 32 3.35 3.23 -11.44
C LEU A 32 3.70 1.82 -10.94
N THR A 33 4.97 1.46 -11.00
CA THR A 33 5.45 0.09 -10.79
C THR A 33 5.85 -0.24 -9.35
N GLY A 34 5.74 0.71 -8.42
CA GLY A 34 6.05 0.51 -7.01
C GLY A 34 5.11 -0.47 -6.31
N THR A 35 3.85 -0.52 -6.71
CA THR A 35 2.87 -1.52 -6.26
C THR A 35 3.15 -2.85 -6.95
N LYS A 36 3.25 -3.95 -6.18
CA LYS A 36 3.76 -5.24 -6.68
C LYS A 36 2.66 -6.29 -6.81
N PHE A 37 2.85 -7.20 -7.76
CA PHE A 37 2.02 -8.40 -7.93
C PHE A 37 2.72 -9.63 -7.34
N SER A 38 1.96 -10.47 -6.64
CA SER A 38 2.42 -11.77 -6.17
C SER A 38 1.31 -12.83 -6.23
N CYS A 39 0.40 -12.90 -5.26
CA CYS A 39 -0.60 -13.98 -5.22
C CYS A 39 -1.74 -13.82 -6.24
N GLY A 40 -2.15 -12.61 -6.57
CA GLY A 40 -3.29 -12.33 -7.47
C GLY A 40 -4.68 -12.62 -6.89
N ILE A 41 -4.77 -13.04 -5.63
CA ILE A 41 -6.01 -13.46 -4.97
C ILE A 41 -6.33 -12.67 -3.69
N GLY A 42 -5.66 -11.55 -3.47
CA GLY A 42 -5.91 -10.67 -2.34
C GLY A 42 -5.38 -11.17 -0.99
N GLN A 43 -4.44 -12.11 -0.95
CA GLN A 43 -3.94 -12.70 0.30
C GLN A 43 -2.61 -12.13 0.77
N CYS A 44 -1.61 -12.00 -0.11
CA CYS A 44 -0.24 -11.66 0.31
C CYS A 44 -0.04 -10.18 0.68
N GLY A 45 -0.84 -9.28 0.13
CA GLY A 45 -0.77 -7.85 0.42
C GLY A 45 0.32 -7.06 -0.32
N ALA A 46 1.11 -7.67 -1.21
CA ALA A 46 2.14 -6.97 -1.97
C ALA A 46 1.56 -5.83 -2.85
N CYS A 47 0.31 -5.96 -3.24
CA CYS A 47 -0.42 -5.01 -4.09
C CYS A 47 -1.22 -3.95 -3.30
N THR A 48 -1.04 -3.82 -2.00
CA THR A 48 -1.82 -2.91 -1.17
C THR A 48 -1.63 -1.46 -1.62
N VAL A 49 -2.74 -0.78 -1.85
CA VAL A 49 -2.85 0.67 -2.10
C VAL A 49 -3.93 1.23 -1.18
N HIS A 50 -4.06 2.57 -1.10
CA HIS A 50 -5.21 3.18 -0.44
C HIS A 50 -6.25 3.59 -1.47
N VAL A 51 -7.50 3.24 -1.23
CA VAL A 51 -8.67 3.75 -1.95
C VAL A 51 -9.57 4.39 -0.92
N ASP A 52 -9.80 5.68 -1.05
CA ASP A 52 -10.59 6.47 -0.10
C ASP A 52 -10.05 6.32 1.34
N GLY A 53 -8.73 6.35 1.50
CA GLY A 53 -8.03 6.23 2.78
C GLY A 53 -7.96 4.82 3.36
N ARG A 54 -8.52 3.82 2.70
CA ARG A 54 -8.53 2.43 3.18
C ARG A 54 -7.53 1.57 2.44
N ALA A 55 -6.83 0.70 3.15
CA ALA A 55 -5.94 -0.29 2.55
C ALA A 55 -6.76 -1.32 1.76
N ILE A 56 -6.49 -1.40 0.47
CA ILE A 56 -7.17 -2.30 -0.47
C ILE A 56 -6.11 -3.12 -1.22
N ARG A 57 -6.37 -4.39 -1.40
CA ARG A 57 -5.52 -5.28 -2.20
C ARG A 57 -5.93 -5.21 -3.66
N SER A 58 -5.19 -4.42 -4.42
CA SER A 58 -5.55 -3.99 -5.78
C SER A 58 -5.57 -5.12 -6.81
N CYS A 59 -4.96 -6.25 -6.53
CA CYS A 59 -4.95 -7.40 -7.45
C CYS A 59 -6.32 -8.10 -7.57
N SER A 60 -7.20 -7.91 -6.59
CA SER A 60 -8.47 -8.63 -6.49
C SER A 60 -9.72 -7.75 -6.58
N VAL A 61 -9.55 -6.47 -6.90
CA VAL A 61 -10.68 -5.54 -7.06
C VAL A 61 -10.68 -4.92 -8.45
N PRO A 62 -11.83 -4.80 -9.11
CA PRO A 62 -11.93 -4.13 -10.39
C PRO A 62 -11.62 -2.63 -10.29
N ALA A 63 -10.99 -2.07 -11.31
CA ALA A 63 -10.67 -0.64 -11.36
C ALA A 63 -11.92 0.25 -11.23
N SER A 64 -13.06 -0.22 -11.74
CA SER A 64 -14.34 0.48 -11.64
C SER A 64 -14.76 0.80 -10.20
N THR A 65 -14.33 0.00 -9.21
CA THR A 65 -14.67 0.24 -7.80
C THR A 65 -13.97 1.47 -7.21
N ALA A 66 -12.92 1.93 -7.86
CA ALA A 66 -12.13 3.09 -7.43
C ALA A 66 -12.50 4.38 -8.16
N VAL A 67 -13.41 4.32 -9.15
CA VAL A 67 -13.89 5.52 -9.84
C VAL A 67 -14.55 6.47 -8.84
N GLY A 68 -14.19 7.75 -8.90
CA GLY A 68 -14.70 8.78 -7.99
C GLY A 68 -14.11 8.77 -6.58
N LYS A 69 -13.11 7.93 -6.33
CA LYS A 69 -12.42 7.84 -5.03
C LYS A 69 -10.93 8.18 -5.19
N PRO A 70 -10.32 8.88 -4.23
CA PRO A 70 -8.88 9.13 -4.27
C PRO A 70 -8.10 7.82 -4.06
N ILE A 71 -7.12 7.58 -4.93
CA ILE A 71 -6.22 6.44 -4.84
C ILE A 71 -4.84 6.97 -4.44
N LEU A 72 -4.21 6.35 -3.45
CA LEU A 72 -2.84 6.60 -3.06
C LEU A 72 -2.01 5.34 -3.25
N THR A 73 -0.93 5.44 -4.02
CA THR A 73 0.06 4.37 -4.17
C THR A 73 1.33 4.72 -3.39
N ILE A 74 2.29 3.78 -3.34
CA ILE A 74 3.57 4.02 -2.65
C ILE A 74 4.32 5.24 -3.22
N GLU A 75 4.19 5.50 -4.50
CA GLU A 75 4.80 6.68 -5.14
C GLU A 75 4.24 8.00 -4.64
N GLY A 76 3.01 7.99 -4.12
CA GLY A 76 2.33 9.19 -3.62
C GLY A 76 2.50 9.43 -2.12
N VAL A 77 3.17 8.54 -1.38
CA VAL A 77 3.34 8.69 0.08
C VAL A 77 4.18 9.91 0.43
N SER A 78 5.29 10.10 -0.30
CA SER A 78 6.05 11.36 -0.25
C SER A 78 6.90 11.48 -1.52
N PRO A 79 7.26 12.73 -1.92
CA PRO A 79 8.03 12.94 -3.15
C PRO A 79 9.48 12.45 -3.08
N ASP A 80 10.05 12.31 -1.87
CA ASP A 80 11.47 12.06 -1.66
C ASP A 80 11.76 10.92 -0.67
N GLY A 81 10.73 10.19 -0.21
CA GLY A 81 10.89 9.13 0.78
C GLY A 81 11.06 9.63 2.22
N SER A 82 10.70 10.88 2.52
CA SER A 82 10.87 11.49 3.84
C SER A 82 9.67 11.31 4.78
N HIS A 83 8.61 10.66 4.34
CA HIS A 83 7.47 10.38 5.21
C HIS A 83 7.92 9.60 6.46
N PRO A 84 7.41 9.91 7.66
CA PRO A 84 7.82 9.25 8.91
C PRO A 84 7.86 7.72 8.82
N ILE A 85 6.88 7.09 8.15
CA ILE A 85 6.87 5.65 7.97
C ILE A 85 8.05 5.15 7.13
N GLN A 86 8.41 5.86 6.06
CA GLN A 86 9.55 5.50 5.22
C GLN A 86 10.87 5.69 5.95
N MET A 87 10.97 6.73 6.78
CA MET A 87 12.14 6.97 7.63
C MET A 87 12.29 5.87 8.68
N ALA A 88 11.20 5.45 9.32
CA ALA A 88 11.23 4.33 10.28
C ALA A 88 11.66 3.02 9.60
N TRP A 89 11.19 2.75 8.38
CA TRP A 89 11.62 1.57 7.62
C TRP A 89 13.13 1.56 7.36
N LYS A 90 13.72 2.71 7.09
CA LYS A 90 15.17 2.85 6.92
C LYS A 90 15.91 2.69 8.25
N GLU A 91 15.44 3.37 9.29
CA GLU A 91 16.08 3.35 10.62
C GLU A 91 16.16 1.95 11.21
N PHE A 92 15.09 1.17 11.09
CA PHE A 92 15.01 -0.19 11.62
C PHE A 92 15.44 -1.27 10.62
N ASP A 93 15.93 -0.86 9.46
CA ASP A 93 16.39 -1.77 8.40
C ASP A 93 15.36 -2.85 8.10
N ALA A 94 14.09 -2.43 7.96
CA ALA A 94 12.95 -3.31 7.85
C ALA A 94 12.98 -4.19 6.59
N PRO A 95 13.34 -3.68 5.37
CA PRO A 95 13.35 -4.52 4.18
C PRO A 95 14.56 -5.47 4.13
N GLN A 96 14.38 -6.62 3.46
CA GLN A 96 15.47 -7.47 3.00
C GLN A 96 15.51 -7.46 1.47
N CYS A 97 14.71 -8.28 0.77
CA CYS A 97 14.63 -8.18 -0.70
C CYS A 97 13.84 -6.94 -1.15
N GLY A 98 12.97 -6.42 -0.31
CA GLY A 98 12.17 -5.21 -0.57
C GLY A 98 10.88 -5.43 -1.35
N TYR A 99 10.63 -6.61 -1.89
CA TYR A 99 9.50 -6.85 -2.80
C TYR A 99 8.14 -6.63 -2.14
N CYS A 100 7.95 -7.10 -0.91
CA CYS A 100 6.68 -6.95 -0.17
C CYS A 100 6.53 -5.59 0.51
N GLN A 101 7.55 -4.75 0.53
CA GLN A 101 7.61 -3.63 1.46
C GLN A 101 6.74 -2.44 1.04
N SER A 102 6.54 -2.19 -0.25
CA SER A 102 5.60 -1.16 -0.69
C SER A 102 4.18 -1.46 -0.19
N GLY A 103 3.73 -2.70 -0.33
CA GLY A 103 2.43 -3.14 0.20
C GLY A 103 2.37 -3.12 1.72
N MET A 104 3.45 -3.52 2.40
CA MET A 104 3.57 -3.50 3.86
C MET A 104 3.47 -2.06 4.39
N ILE A 105 4.20 -1.12 3.81
CA ILE A 105 4.16 0.30 4.17
C ILE A 105 2.75 0.86 4.00
N MET A 106 2.09 0.55 2.89
CA MET A 106 0.73 1.03 2.63
C MET A 106 -0.28 0.47 3.64
N ALA A 107 -0.16 -0.81 4.00
CA ALA A 107 -1.02 -1.43 5.01
C ALA A 107 -0.80 -0.81 6.39
N VAL A 108 0.44 -0.63 6.81
CA VAL A 108 0.79 -0.05 8.11
C VAL A 108 0.41 1.42 8.18
N SER A 109 0.62 2.21 7.12
CA SER A 109 0.25 3.61 7.12
C SER A 109 -1.26 3.81 7.25
N ALA A 110 -2.07 2.96 6.65
CA ALA A 110 -3.52 2.99 6.83
C ALA A 110 -3.93 2.62 8.25
N LEU A 111 -3.30 1.60 8.85
CA LEU A 111 -3.56 1.22 10.24
C LEU A 111 -3.23 2.36 11.19
N LEU A 112 -2.06 2.98 11.08
CA LEU A 112 -1.63 4.04 11.98
C LEU A 112 -2.40 5.35 11.78
N ALA A 113 -2.94 5.60 10.58
CA ALA A 113 -3.84 6.73 10.36
C ALA A 113 -5.18 6.54 11.08
N ASP A 114 -5.68 5.31 11.15
CA ASP A 114 -6.91 4.96 11.87
C ASP A 114 -6.67 4.81 13.37
N LYS A 115 -5.56 4.15 13.74
CA LYS A 115 -5.18 3.85 15.14
C LYS A 115 -3.72 4.24 15.36
N PRO A 116 -3.42 5.51 15.69
CA PRO A 116 -2.05 5.99 15.86
C PRO A 116 -1.24 5.23 16.93
N GLN A 117 -1.92 4.66 17.92
CA GLN A 117 -1.31 3.88 19.00
C GLN A 117 -1.74 2.40 18.93
N ALA A 118 -1.73 1.82 17.72
CA ALA A 118 -2.13 0.44 17.52
C ALA A 118 -1.35 -0.52 18.42
N THR A 119 -2.10 -1.39 19.10
CA THR A 119 -1.54 -2.47 19.93
C THR A 119 -1.02 -3.61 19.06
N ASP A 120 -0.19 -4.48 19.63
CA ASP A 120 0.31 -5.67 18.92
C ASP A 120 -0.83 -6.57 18.42
N VAL A 121 -1.91 -6.68 19.19
CA VAL A 121 -3.10 -7.45 18.78
C VAL A 121 -3.75 -6.83 17.54
N GLU A 122 -3.87 -5.52 17.51
CA GLU A 122 -4.43 -4.81 16.34
C GLU A 122 -3.53 -4.92 15.12
N VAL A 123 -2.21 -4.82 15.32
CA VAL A 123 -1.22 -5.05 14.25
C VAL A 123 -1.36 -6.47 13.70
N ASP A 124 -1.39 -7.49 14.54
CA ASP A 124 -1.47 -8.88 14.12
C ASP A 124 -2.78 -9.19 13.37
N LYS A 125 -3.89 -8.56 13.76
CA LYS A 125 -5.18 -8.73 13.09
C LYS A 125 -5.24 -8.01 11.74
N THR A 126 -4.59 -6.86 11.61
CA THR A 126 -4.73 -5.97 10.45
C THR A 126 -3.64 -6.20 9.41
N ILE A 127 -2.40 -6.37 9.86
CA ILE A 127 -1.25 -6.54 8.97
C ILE A 127 -1.05 -8.03 8.70
N THR A 128 -1.79 -8.52 7.70
CA THR A 128 -1.72 -9.90 7.24
C THR A 128 -0.82 -10.06 6.01
N ASN A 129 -0.07 -9.01 5.66
CA ASN A 129 0.89 -9.00 4.57
C ASN A 129 1.99 -10.04 4.79
N ILE A 130 2.40 -10.70 3.71
CA ILE A 130 3.39 -11.79 3.77
C ILE A 130 4.75 -11.27 3.34
N CYS A 131 5.77 -11.54 4.14
CA CYS A 131 7.17 -11.31 3.82
C CYS A 131 7.91 -12.65 3.75
N ARG A 132 8.35 -13.06 2.56
CA ARG A 132 9.07 -14.32 2.39
C ARG A 132 10.43 -14.33 3.08
N CYS A 133 11.06 -13.16 3.21
CA CYS A 133 12.32 -12.99 3.92
C CYS A 133 12.16 -13.02 5.45
N GLY A 134 10.92 -12.90 5.95
CA GLY A 134 10.61 -13.00 7.38
C GLY A 134 11.05 -11.79 8.20
N THR A 135 10.97 -10.56 7.64
CA THR A 135 11.43 -9.34 8.34
C THR A 135 10.41 -8.78 9.35
N PHE A 136 9.43 -9.56 9.76
CA PHE A 136 8.33 -9.11 10.63
C PHE A 136 8.79 -8.49 11.95
N ALA A 137 9.87 -9.00 12.56
CA ALA A 137 10.40 -8.44 13.81
C ALA A 137 10.91 -7.01 13.63
N ARG A 138 11.55 -6.71 12.51
CA ARG A 138 12.03 -5.36 12.17
C ARG A 138 10.87 -4.42 11.82
N VAL A 139 9.90 -4.91 11.06
CA VAL A 139 8.66 -4.18 10.76
C VAL A 139 7.93 -3.80 12.06
N ARG A 140 7.80 -4.74 12.99
CA ARG A 140 7.15 -4.48 14.29
C ARG A 140 7.89 -3.40 15.09
N ARG A 141 9.21 -3.42 15.11
CA ARG A 141 10.00 -2.35 15.76
C ARG A 141 9.75 -0.98 15.13
N ALA A 142 9.68 -0.92 13.82
CA ALA A 142 9.36 0.32 13.11
C ALA A 142 7.95 0.82 13.47
N ILE A 143 6.96 -0.08 13.53
CA ILE A 143 5.60 0.26 13.94
C ILE A 143 5.57 0.80 15.37
N HIS A 144 6.26 0.15 16.31
CA HIS A 144 6.33 0.61 17.70
C HIS A 144 6.95 2.00 17.83
N ALA A 145 8.00 2.28 17.05
CA ALA A 145 8.62 3.59 17.06
C ALA A 145 7.67 4.69 16.56
N LEU A 146 6.90 4.40 15.51
CA LEU A 146 5.90 5.31 14.95
C LEU A 146 4.74 5.54 15.92
N ALA A 147 4.29 4.51 16.60
CA ALA A 147 3.18 4.59 17.56
C ALA A 147 3.55 5.35 18.84
N ARG A 148 4.84 5.47 19.16
CA ARG A 148 5.34 6.18 20.37
C ARG A 148 5.61 7.65 20.16
N THR A 149 5.62 8.13 18.94
CA THR A 149 6.03 9.51 18.60
C THR A 149 4.89 10.53 18.64
N GLU A 150 3.70 10.18 19.12
CA GLU A 150 2.58 11.10 19.33
C GLU A 150 2.40 11.49 20.79
#